data_a4d521c1ef66e4d14d3cb105a8baf70f
#
_entry.id   a4d521c1ef66e4d14d3cb105a8baf70f
#
_cell.length_a   1.000
_cell.length_b   1.000
_cell.length_c   1.000
_cell.angle_alpha   90.00
_cell.angle_beta   90.00
_cell.angle_gamma   90.00
#
_symmetry.space_group_name_H-M   'P 1'
#
loop_
_entity.id
_entity.type
_entity.pdbx_description
1 polymer ?
#
loop_
_entity_poly.entity_id
_entity_poly.type
_entity_poly.pdbx_seq_one_letter_code
_entity_poly.pdbx_strand_id
1 'polypeptide(L)'
;MIKHIVFWRIRDQPSKAANAARIKELLEGLRGRIPGLLTIEVGHNVIEDTNASDVVLYSEFVDLAALEGYQRHPLHLEVVPQVKALATERRSVDYEAHRPV
;
A
#
# COMPACT_ATOMS: atom_id res chain seq x y z
N MET A 1 16.22 -3.89 -6.92
CA MET A 1 14.90 -4.15 -6.30
C MET A 1 13.88 -3.09 -6.70
N ILE A 2 12.62 -3.42 -6.64
CA ILE A 2 11.54 -2.49 -6.99
C ILE A 2 10.91 -1.96 -5.70
N LYS A 3 10.72 -0.64 -5.66
CA LYS A 3 9.90 0.00 -4.62
C LYS A 3 8.54 0.33 -5.21
N HIS A 4 7.50 -0.14 -4.53
CA HIS A 4 6.10 0.06 -4.90
C HIS A 4 5.45 0.91 -3.82
N ILE A 5 5.03 2.13 -4.18
CA ILE A 5 4.49 3.09 -3.22
C ILE A 5 3.11 3.53 -3.70
N VAL A 6 2.14 3.47 -2.82
CA VAL A 6 0.76 3.87 -3.11
C VAL A 6 0.29 4.84 -2.04
N PHE A 7 -0.40 5.89 -2.48
CA PHE A 7 -1.02 6.89 -1.61
C PHE A 7 -2.52 6.86 -1.79
N TRP A 8 -3.27 6.95 -0.68
CA TRP A 8 -4.73 7.03 -0.73
C TRP A 8 -5.26 8.20 0.06
N ARG A 9 -6.34 8.81 -0.45
CA ARG A 9 -7.24 9.61 0.36
C ARG A 9 -8.39 8.71 0.78
N ILE A 10 -8.77 8.82 2.06
CA ILE A 10 -9.83 8.02 2.66
C ILE A 10 -11.11 8.84 2.67
N ARG A 11 -12.26 8.19 2.48
CA ARG A 11 -13.56 8.86 2.51
C ARG A 11 -13.73 9.64 3.81
N ASP A 12 -14.15 10.90 3.67
CA ASP A 12 -14.38 11.78 4.82
C ASP A 12 -15.73 11.44 5.44
N GLN A 13 -15.68 10.62 6.46
CA GLN A 13 -16.85 10.13 7.20
C GLN A 13 -16.44 9.81 8.64
N PRO A 14 -17.41 9.65 9.59
CA PRO A 14 -17.09 9.42 11.01
C PRO A 14 -16.16 8.24 11.27
N SER A 15 -16.20 7.20 10.42
CA SER A 15 -15.35 6.01 10.55
C SER A 15 -13.97 6.15 9.89
N LYS A 16 -13.58 7.34 9.44
CA LYS A 16 -12.34 7.55 8.68
C LYS A 16 -11.10 6.97 9.36
N ALA A 17 -10.91 7.24 10.65
CA ALA A 17 -9.76 6.74 11.40
C ALA A 17 -9.77 5.21 11.50
N ALA A 18 -10.92 4.61 11.75
CA ALA A 18 -11.06 3.15 11.78
C ALA A 18 -10.83 2.53 10.41
N ASN A 19 -11.27 3.20 9.35
CA ASN A 19 -11.07 2.75 7.97
C ASN A 19 -9.58 2.80 7.58
N ALA A 20 -8.86 3.84 7.98
CA ALA A 20 -7.41 3.92 7.78
C ALA A 20 -6.68 2.79 8.51
N ALA A 21 -7.07 2.51 9.75
CA ALA A 21 -6.52 1.39 10.53
C ALA A 21 -6.81 0.05 9.86
N ARG A 22 -7.99 -0.10 9.26
CA ARG A 22 -8.36 -1.33 8.54
C ARG A 22 -7.50 -1.54 7.30
N ILE A 23 -7.19 -0.48 6.55
CA ILE A 23 -6.29 -0.57 5.39
C ILE A 23 -4.90 -1.05 5.83
N LYS A 24 -4.39 -0.50 6.92
CA LYS A 24 -3.10 -0.93 7.48
C LYS A 24 -3.11 -2.42 7.83
N GLU A 25 -4.12 -2.86 8.52
CA GLU A 25 -4.28 -4.27 8.92
C GLU A 25 -4.32 -5.20 7.70
N LEU A 26 -5.12 -4.85 6.69
CA LEU A 26 -5.28 -5.66 5.49
C LEU A 26 -3.96 -5.80 4.71
N LEU A 27 -3.26 -4.69 4.49
CA LEU A 27 -2.04 -4.69 3.68
C LEU A 27 -0.85 -5.26 4.43
N GLU A 28 -0.64 -4.87 5.68
CA GLU A 28 0.46 -5.43 6.48
C GLU A 28 0.26 -6.91 6.78
N GLY A 29 -0.97 -7.39 6.75
CA GLY A 29 -1.30 -8.81 6.87
C GLY A 29 -0.75 -9.68 5.75
N LEU A 30 -0.28 -9.07 4.65
CA LEU A 30 0.35 -9.79 3.54
C LEU A 30 1.83 -10.11 3.80
N ARG A 31 2.41 -9.55 4.85
CA ARG A 31 3.82 -9.75 5.20
C ARG A 31 4.13 -11.23 5.35
N GLY A 32 5.21 -11.67 4.67
CA GLY A 32 5.67 -13.05 4.74
C GLY A 32 4.82 -14.06 3.96
N ARG A 33 3.80 -13.58 3.22
CA ARG A 33 2.85 -14.47 2.52
C ARG A 33 2.91 -14.33 1.01
N ILE A 34 3.71 -13.42 0.49
CA ILE A 34 3.83 -13.13 -0.95
C ILE A 34 5.27 -13.40 -1.38
N PRO A 35 5.50 -14.28 -2.37
CA PRO A 35 6.84 -14.54 -2.88
C PRO A 35 7.50 -13.26 -3.40
N GLY A 36 8.74 -13.01 -2.98
CA GLY A 36 9.51 -11.86 -3.44
C GLY A 36 9.18 -10.52 -2.80
N LEU A 37 8.16 -10.46 -1.94
CA LEU A 37 7.86 -9.28 -1.13
C LEU A 37 8.85 -9.21 0.04
N LEU A 38 9.71 -8.20 0.03
CA LEU A 38 10.78 -8.02 1.02
C LEU A 38 10.31 -7.23 2.24
N THR A 39 9.55 -6.17 1.98
CA THR A 39 9.12 -5.21 3.00
C THR A 39 7.73 -4.70 2.64
N ILE A 40 6.88 -4.60 3.63
CA ILE A 40 5.57 -3.95 3.48
C ILE A 40 5.25 -3.18 4.75
N GLU A 41 4.88 -1.92 4.59
CA GLU A 41 4.58 -1.01 5.68
C GLU A 41 3.47 -0.06 5.24
N VAL A 42 2.52 0.19 6.13
CA VAL A 42 1.48 1.18 5.91
C VAL A 42 1.60 2.28 6.96
N GLY A 43 1.70 3.53 6.49
CA GLY A 43 1.79 4.71 7.34
C GLY A 43 0.56 5.57 7.21
N HIS A 44 0.22 6.26 8.31
CA HIS A 44 -0.86 7.25 8.35
C HIS A 44 -0.25 8.65 8.36
N ASN A 45 -0.87 9.57 7.62
CA ASN A 45 -0.44 10.96 7.61
C ASN A 45 -0.52 11.57 9.01
N VAL A 46 0.51 12.33 9.39
CA VAL A 46 0.59 12.98 10.71
C VAL A 46 0.56 14.51 10.64
N ILE A 47 0.65 15.07 9.43
CA ILE A 47 0.62 16.53 9.24
C ILE A 47 -0.50 16.87 8.26
N GLU A 48 -1.51 17.59 8.73
CA GLU A 48 -2.61 18.04 7.88
C GLU A 48 -2.14 19.08 6.88
N ASP A 49 -2.49 18.87 5.61
CA ASP A 49 -2.19 19.75 4.51
C ASP A 49 -3.19 19.45 3.39
N THR A 50 -3.58 20.44 2.64
CA THR A 50 -4.56 20.28 1.55
C THR A 50 -4.07 19.32 0.46
N ASN A 51 -2.75 19.17 0.33
CA ASN A 51 -2.13 18.27 -0.65
C ASN A 51 -1.76 16.91 -0.07
N ALA A 52 -1.99 16.70 1.22
CA ALA A 52 -1.61 15.45 1.86
C ALA A 52 -2.58 14.32 1.52
N SER A 53 -2.05 13.13 1.27
CA SER A 53 -2.81 11.90 1.30
C SER A 53 -3.00 11.45 2.75
N ASP A 54 -3.89 10.51 3.00
CA ASP A 54 -4.19 10.05 4.36
C ASP A 54 -3.36 8.84 4.74
N VAL A 55 -3.09 7.96 3.79
CA VAL A 55 -2.44 6.67 4.02
C VAL A 55 -1.42 6.41 2.91
N VAL A 56 -0.29 5.83 3.28
CA VAL A 56 0.74 5.39 2.34
C VAL A 56 1.02 3.91 2.53
N LEU A 57 1.16 3.20 1.41
CA LEU A 57 1.75 1.87 1.36
C LEU A 57 3.17 2.03 0.84
N TYR A 58 4.13 1.55 1.61
CA TYR A 58 5.52 1.41 1.19
C TYR A 58 5.86 -0.06 1.12
N SER A 59 6.33 -0.52 -0.03
CA SER A 59 6.72 -1.92 -0.19
C SER A 59 7.93 -2.07 -1.09
N GLU A 60 8.67 -3.18 -0.89
CA GLU A 60 9.86 -3.52 -1.64
C GLU A 60 9.75 -4.94 -2.15
N PHE A 61 10.13 -5.14 -3.41
CA PHE A 61 10.12 -6.44 -4.08
C PHE A 61 11.50 -6.74 -4.64
N VAL A 62 11.86 -8.03 -4.69
CA VAL A 62 13.18 -8.45 -5.20
C VAL A 62 13.39 -7.98 -6.63
N ASP A 63 12.34 -7.99 -7.47
CA ASP A 63 12.39 -7.61 -8.89
C ASP A 63 10.98 -7.28 -9.41
N LEU A 64 10.90 -6.87 -10.66
CA LEU A 64 9.63 -6.54 -11.30
C LEU A 64 8.69 -7.73 -11.41
N ALA A 65 9.22 -8.91 -11.66
CA ALA A 65 8.39 -10.13 -11.75
C ALA A 65 7.69 -10.43 -10.42
N ALA A 66 8.37 -10.17 -9.30
CA ALA A 66 7.77 -10.33 -7.96
C ALA A 66 6.63 -9.33 -7.74
N LEU A 67 6.79 -8.08 -8.15
CA LEU A 67 5.73 -7.08 -8.08
C LEU A 67 4.52 -7.51 -8.93
N GLU A 68 4.75 -7.94 -10.15
CA GLU A 68 3.68 -8.43 -11.03
C GLU A 68 2.96 -9.64 -10.42
N GLY A 69 3.71 -10.56 -9.82
CA GLY A 69 3.15 -11.72 -9.11
C GLY A 69 2.29 -11.31 -7.93
N TYR A 70 2.73 -10.30 -7.16
CA TYR A 70 1.96 -9.73 -6.07
C TYR A 70 0.62 -9.16 -6.55
N GLN A 71 0.63 -8.40 -7.64
CA GLN A 71 -0.57 -7.77 -8.18
C GLN A 71 -1.63 -8.80 -8.62
N ARG A 72 -1.20 -10.01 -8.96
CA ARG A 72 -2.09 -11.11 -9.37
C ARG A 72 -2.32 -12.14 -8.26
N HIS A 73 -1.65 -12.01 -7.13
CA HIS A 73 -1.73 -12.99 -6.05
C HIS A 73 -3.14 -12.99 -5.44
N PRO A 74 -3.75 -14.17 -5.19
CA PRO A 74 -5.09 -14.26 -4.62
C PRO A 74 -5.28 -13.48 -3.33
N LEU A 75 -4.29 -13.48 -2.45
CA LEU A 75 -4.37 -12.73 -1.18
C LEU A 75 -4.45 -11.23 -1.41
N HIS A 76 -3.69 -10.70 -2.39
CA HIS A 76 -3.76 -9.30 -2.75
C HIS A 76 -5.11 -8.96 -3.41
N LEU A 77 -5.60 -9.84 -4.28
CA LEU A 77 -6.88 -9.63 -4.98
C LEU A 77 -8.06 -9.60 -3.99
N GLU A 78 -7.97 -10.29 -2.85
CA GLU A 78 -8.98 -10.19 -1.79
C GLU A 78 -8.97 -8.83 -1.10
N VAL A 79 -7.80 -8.23 -0.97
CA VAL A 79 -7.62 -6.95 -0.26
C VAL A 79 -8.06 -5.76 -1.12
N VAL A 80 -7.82 -5.81 -2.43
CA VAL A 80 -8.04 -4.68 -3.34
C VAL A 80 -9.45 -4.08 -3.25
N PRO A 81 -10.55 -4.85 -3.36
CA PRO A 81 -11.88 -4.25 -3.30
C PRO A 81 -12.21 -3.65 -1.93
N GLN A 82 -11.65 -4.19 -0.86
CA GLN A 82 -11.86 -3.67 0.49
C GLN A 82 -11.21 -2.30 0.66
N VAL A 83 -10.00 -2.12 0.14
CA VAL A 83 -9.31 -0.82 0.15
C VAL A 83 -10.03 0.17 -0.75
N LYS A 84 -10.42 -0.24 -1.94
CA LYS A 84 -11.16 0.61 -2.89
C LYS A 84 -12.46 1.16 -2.28
N ALA A 85 -13.15 0.36 -1.51
CA ALA A 85 -14.42 0.79 -0.88
C ALA A 85 -14.20 1.92 0.13
N LEU A 86 -13.02 2.02 0.72
CA LEU A 86 -12.69 3.00 1.77
C LEU A 86 -12.00 4.26 1.23
N ALA A 87 -11.44 4.20 0.02
CA ALA A 87 -10.64 5.28 -0.55
C ALA A 87 -11.40 6.04 -1.63
N THR A 88 -11.09 7.33 -1.76
CA THR A 88 -11.66 8.20 -2.81
C THR A 88 -10.64 8.49 -3.90
N GLU A 89 -9.36 8.38 -3.61
CA GLU A 89 -8.29 8.74 -4.52
C GLU A 89 -7.10 7.82 -4.28
N ARG A 90 -6.48 7.38 -5.36
CA ARG A 90 -5.30 6.53 -5.32
C ARG A 90 -4.25 7.05 -6.29
N ARG A 91 -3.02 7.18 -5.81
CA ARG A 91 -1.86 7.51 -6.64
C ARG A 91 -0.75 6.51 -6.35
N SER A 92 0.06 6.19 -7.34
CA SER A 92 1.13 5.21 -7.16
C SER A 92 2.38 5.59 -7.94
N VAL A 93 3.49 5.07 -7.48
CA VAL A 93 4.76 5.10 -8.22
C VAL A 93 5.50 3.79 -7.95
N ASP A 94 6.04 3.22 -9.01
CA ASP A 94 6.86 2.01 -8.96
C ASP A 94 8.20 2.35 -9.61
N TYR A 95 9.29 2.10 -8.91
CA TYR A 95 10.61 2.41 -9.48
C TYR A 95 11.66 1.42 -9.02
N GLU A 96 12.68 1.30 -9.85
CA GLU A 96 13.84 0.48 -9.52
C GLU A 96 14.79 1.27 -8.63
N ALA A 97 15.07 0.71 -7.45
CA ALA A 97 15.99 1.29 -6.50
C ALA A 97 17.35 0.61 -6.63
N HIS A 98 18.40 1.43 -6.71
CA HIS A 98 19.77 0.95 -6.72
C HIS A 98 20.35 1.08 -5.31
N ARG A 99 20.84 -0.04 -4.77
CA ARG A 99 21.51 0.01 -3.48
C ARG A 99 22.91 0.62 -3.65
N PRO A 100 23.32 1.47 -2.73
CA PRO A 100 24.73 1.92 -2.69
C PRO A 100 25.64 0.71 -2.54
N VAL A 101 26.73 0.72 -3.26
CA VAL A 101 27.71 -0.38 -3.24
C VAL A 101 28.74 -0.10 -2.13
#